data_e5527a0c07f673497fb2612ea0320152
#
_entry.id   e5527a0c07f673497fb2612ea0320152
#
_cell.length_a   1.000
_cell.length_b   1.000
_cell.length_c   1.000
_cell.angle_alpha   90.00
_cell.angle_beta   90.00
_cell.angle_gamma   90.00
#
_symmetry.space_group_name_H-M   'P 1'
#
loop_
_entity.id
_entity.type
_entity.pdbx_description
1 polymer ?
#
loop_
_entity_poly.entity_id
_entity_poly.type
_entity_poly.pdbx_seq_one_letter_code
_entity_poly.pdbx_strand_id
1 'polypeptide(L)'
;MSELSANQLEYLKKQKINRWIVRSARLLLLVGFLLLWEITSYLGIIDSFIFSSPSKVALCFWSMVLDKSIFLHIGITLYETIISFLLVTIISLLCATLLWFSKRASEISEPFLVVLNSLPKSALAPLLIVWLGATPTTIIVAGMSVAIFGSILNLYTCFMGIDEDMLKLIYTLGGNKFHALTKVVIPSSIPEIISNMKVNIGLCLVGVVIGEFLAARNGLGYLIIYSSQVFT
;
A
#
# COMPACT_ATOMS: atom_id res chain seq x y z
N MET A 1 -14.10 -20.30 38.64
CA MET A 1 -13.27 -20.82 37.54
C MET A 1 -14.03 -22.03 37.03
N SER A 2 -14.69 -21.90 35.86
CA SER A 2 -15.48 -22.99 35.27
C SER A 2 -14.52 -24.07 34.75
N GLU A 3 -14.65 -25.28 35.28
CA GLU A 3 -13.92 -26.46 34.79
C GLU A 3 -14.33 -26.72 33.33
N LEU A 4 -13.35 -26.68 32.46
CA LEU A 4 -13.55 -26.99 31.02
C LEU A 4 -13.96 -28.46 30.91
N SER A 5 -15.05 -28.74 30.20
CA SER A 5 -15.51 -30.12 29.99
C SER A 5 -14.45 -30.91 29.20
N ALA A 6 -14.39 -32.24 29.41
CA ALA A 6 -13.42 -33.13 28.73
C ALA A 6 -13.44 -32.96 27.19
N ASN A 7 -14.63 -32.75 26.60
CA ASN A 7 -14.81 -32.50 25.17
C ASN A 7 -14.22 -31.17 24.70
N GLN A 8 -14.27 -30.13 25.56
CA GLN A 8 -13.63 -28.82 25.25
C GLN A 8 -12.11 -28.93 25.31
N LEU A 9 -11.56 -29.70 26.25
CA LEU A 9 -10.11 -29.92 26.32
C LEU A 9 -9.59 -30.70 25.10
N GLU A 10 -10.33 -31.71 24.64
CA GLU A 10 -9.98 -32.46 23.43
C GLU A 10 -10.04 -31.57 22.19
N TYR A 11 -11.08 -30.77 22.03
CA TYR A 11 -11.22 -29.80 20.95
C TYR A 11 -10.06 -28.79 20.92
N LEU A 12 -9.69 -28.23 22.07
CA LEU A 12 -8.58 -27.29 22.17
C LEU A 12 -7.23 -27.95 21.83
N LYS A 13 -7.03 -29.22 22.24
CA LYS A 13 -5.83 -29.98 21.84
C LYS A 13 -5.78 -30.21 20.33
N LYS A 14 -6.87 -30.67 19.71
CA LYS A 14 -6.96 -30.82 18.24
C LYS A 14 -6.69 -29.51 17.50
N GLN A 15 -7.27 -28.41 17.98
CA GLN A 15 -7.06 -27.08 17.40
C GLN A 15 -5.60 -26.61 17.54
N LYS A 16 -4.96 -26.88 18.66
CA LYS A 16 -3.54 -26.57 18.90
C LYS A 16 -2.63 -27.38 17.98
N ILE A 17 -2.88 -28.69 17.86
CA ILE A 17 -2.15 -29.58 16.96
C ILE A 17 -2.31 -29.12 15.51
N ASN A 18 -3.53 -28.84 15.07
CA ASN A 18 -3.78 -28.37 13.70
C ASN A 18 -3.06 -27.03 13.40
N ARG A 19 -3.06 -26.10 14.35
CA ARG A 19 -2.28 -24.85 14.22
C ARG A 19 -0.77 -25.11 14.12
N TRP A 20 -0.26 -26.08 14.87
CA TRP A 20 1.15 -26.49 14.78
C TRP A 20 1.47 -27.12 13.43
N ILE A 21 0.64 -28.05 12.95
CA ILE A 21 0.80 -28.68 11.64
C ILE A 21 0.80 -27.62 10.52
N VAL A 22 -0.18 -26.69 10.55
CA VAL A 22 -0.26 -25.63 9.55
C VAL A 22 0.96 -24.70 9.60
N ARG A 23 1.45 -24.34 10.79
CA ARG A 23 2.66 -23.53 10.93
C ARG A 23 3.90 -24.25 10.43
N SER A 24 4.06 -25.53 10.81
CA SER A 24 5.19 -26.36 10.36
C SER A 24 5.17 -26.59 8.85
N ALA A 25 3.99 -26.83 8.26
CA ALA A 25 3.84 -26.97 6.82
C ALA A 25 4.23 -25.68 6.08
N ARG A 26 3.80 -24.51 6.57
CA ARG A 26 4.20 -23.21 5.98
C ARG A 26 5.70 -22.99 6.06
N LEU A 27 6.31 -23.33 7.19
CA LEU A 27 7.75 -23.17 7.40
C LEU A 27 8.54 -24.14 6.53
N LEU A 28 8.09 -25.40 6.40
CA LEU A 28 8.66 -26.39 5.50
C LEU A 28 8.59 -25.97 4.03
N LEU A 29 7.46 -25.40 3.60
CA LEU A 29 7.33 -24.87 2.23
C LEU A 29 8.30 -23.73 1.97
N LEU A 30 8.44 -22.77 2.92
CA LEU A 30 9.37 -21.67 2.79
C LEU A 30 10.82 -22.13 2.76
N VAL A 31 11.21 -23.00 3.72
CA VAL A 31 12.58 -23.53 3.79
C VAL A 31 12.86 -24.43 2.58
N GLY A 32 11.90 -25.24 2.17
CA GLY A 32 12.02 -26.09 0.97
C GLY A 32 12.24 -25.26 -0.31
N PHE A 33 11.49 -24.16 -0.45
CA PHE A 33 11.70 -23.24 -1.57
C PHE A 33 13.09 -22.61 -1.56
N LEU A 34 13.55 -22.10 -0.39
CA LEU A 34 14.89 -21.51 -0.26
C LEU A 34 16.01 -22.52 -0.53
N LEU A 35 15.85 -23.76 -0.04
CA LEU A 35 16.80 -24.84 -0.30
C LEU A 35 16.82 -25.23 -1.78
N LEU A 36 15.67 -25.37 -2.43
CA LEU A 36 15.60 -25.63 -3.86
C LEU A 36 16.28 -24.54 -4.66
N TRP A 37 16.06 -23.27 -4.34
CA TRP A 37 16.70 -22.15 -4.99
C TRP A 37 18.22 -22.17 -4.78
N GLU A 38 18.72 -22.42 -3.56
CA GLU A 38 20.16 -22.54 -3.28
C GLU A 38 20.80 -23.69 -4.06
N ILE A 39 20.16 -24.88 -4.04
CA ILE A 39 20.68 -26.09 -4.71
C ILE A 39 20.70 -25.91 -6.23
N THR A 40 19.64 -25.36 -6.84
CA THR A 40 19.57 -25.14 -8.29
C THR A 40 20.58 -24.11 -8.76
N SER A 41 20.85 -23.07 -7.95
CA SER A 41 21.90 -22.09 -8.19
C SER A 41 23.29 -22.73 -8.06
N TYR A 42 23.51 -23.57 -7.03
CA TYR A 42 24.80 -24.24 -6.80
C TYR A 42 25.13 -25.28 -7.90
N LEU A 43 24.11 -26.03 -8.37
CA LEU A 43 24.28 -26.99 -9.45
C LEU A 43 24.42 -26.36 -10.84
N GLY A 44 24.32 -25.05 -10.96
CA GLY A 44 24.40 -24.34 -12.25
C GLY A 44 23.21 -24.58 -13.16
N ILE A 45 22.11 -25.16 -12.65
CA ILE A 45 20.84 -25.34 -13.39
C ILE A 45 20.22 -23.96 -13.69
N ILE A 46 20.36 -23.04 -12.73
CA ILE A 46 19.97 -21.64 -12.85
C ILE A 46 21.24 -20.83 -12.86
N ASP A 47 21.38 -19.91 -13.81
CA ASP A 47 22.53 -19.02 -13.88
C ASP A 47 22.55 -18.13 -12.62
N SER A 48 23.53 -18.37 -11.77
CA SER A 48 23.68 -17.67 -10.50
C SER A 48 24.07 -16.20 -10.66
N PHE A 49 24.44 -15.77 -11.87
CA PHE A 49 24.70 -14.39 -12.20
C PHE A 49 23.38 -13.60 -12.38
N ILE A 50 22.38 -14.22 -13.03
CA ILE A 50 21.07 -13.57 -13.26
C ILE A 50 20.14 -13.74 -12.06
N PHE A 51 20.04 -14.95 -11.51
CA PHE A 51 19.05 -15.27 -10.47
C PHE A 51 19.60 -15.24 -9.04
N SER A 52 20.93 -15.08 -8.88
CA SER A 52 21.60 -15.07 -7.59
C SER A 52 21.36 -16.37 -6.77
N SER A 53 21.61 -16.35 -5.48
CA SER A 53 21.25 -17.40 -4.51
C SER A 53 20.88 -16.78 -3.17
N PRO A 54 20.06 -17.43 -2.34
CA PRO A 54 19.71 -16.96 -1.00
C PRO A 54 20.92 -16.55 -0.15
N SER A 55 22.00 -17.33 -0.19
CA SER A 55 23.23 -17.01 0.54
C SER A 55 23.92 -15.75 0.03
N LYS A 56 24.02 -15.57 -1.28
CA LYS A 56 24.59 -14.35 -1.88
C LYS A 56 23.76 -13.11 -1.55
N VAL A 57 22.43 -13.22 -1.64
CA VAL A 57 21.52 -12.13 -1.25
C VAL A 57 21.69 -11.76 0.22
N ALA A 58 21.78 -12.75 1.12
CA ALA A 58 21.98 -12.50 2.55
C ALA A 58 23.34 -11.83 2.83
N LEU A 59 24.40 -12.26 2.16
CA LEU A 59 25.74 -11.64 2.29
C LEU A 59 25.77 -10.20 1.78
N CYS A 60 25.16 -9.93 0.62
CA CYS A 60 25.04 -8.59 0.06
C CYS A 60 24.25 -7.67 1.01
N PHE A 61 23.10 -8.13 1.49
CA PHE A 61 22.31 -7.39 2.47
C PHE A 61 23.12 -7.08 3.73
N TRP A 62 23.85 -8.08 4.25
CA TRP A 62 24.68 -7.89 5.44
C TRP A 62 25.82 -6.88 5.22
N SER A 63 26.49 -6.88 4.08
CA SER A 63 27.50 -5.88 3.75
C SER A 63 26.92 -4.48 3.71
N MET A 64 25.73 -4.31 3.10
CA MET A 64 25.02 -3.03 3.06
C MET A 64 24.54 -2.54 4.44
N VAL A 65 24.30 -3.45 5.38
CA VAL A 65 24.02 -3.11 6.78
C VAL A 65 25.27 -2.62 7.50
N LEU A 66 26.43 -3.28 7.26
CA LEU A 66 27.69 -2.92 7.90
C LEU A 66 28.23 -1.56 7.43
N ASP A 67 28.17 -1.26 6.15
CA ASP A 67 28.57 0.04 5.58
C ASP A 67 27.47 1.11 5.69
N LYS A 68 26.31 0.75 6.29
CA LYS A 68 25.16 1.63 6.56
C LYS A 68 24.47 2.22 5.34
N SER A 69 24.83 1.80 4.14
CA SER A 69 24.24 2.34 2.89
C SER A 69 22.73 2.04 2.79
N ILE A 70 22.31 0.84 3.20
CA ILE A 70 20.90 0.43 3.16
C ILE A 70 19.98 1.37 3.95
N PHE A 71 20.44 1.90 5.09
CA PHE A 71 19.62 2.77 5.94
C PHE A 71 19.31 4.11 5.27
N LEU A 72 20.25 4.64 4.48
CA LEU A 72 20.02 5.85 3.70
C LEU A 72 18.89 5.63 2.68
N HIS A 73 18.98 4.55 1.92
CA HIS A 73 18.00 4.22 0.88
C HIS A 73 16.61 3.93 1.47
N ILE A 74 16.54 3.14 2.56
CA ILE A 74 15.29 2.91 3.29
C ILE A 74 14.71 4.23 3.81
N GLY A 75 15.54 5.08 4.40
CA GLY A 75 15.12 6.36 4.96
C GLY A 75 14.48 7.28 3.91
N ILE A 76 15.07 7.37 2.73
CA ILE A 76 14.56 8.18 1.61
C ILE A 76 13.23 7.63 1.10
N THR A 77 13.16 6.32 0.79
CA THR A 77 11.91 5.68 0.34
C THR A 77 10.79 5.84 1.36
N LEU A 78 11.08 5.66 2.66
CA LEU A 78 10.09 5.85 3.72
C LEU A 78 9.62 7.31 3.81
N TYR A 79 10.53 8.27 3.73
CA TYR A 79 10.19 9.70 3.75
C TYR A 79 9.25 10.04 2.58
N GLU A 80 9.60 9.68 1.36
CA GLU A 80 8.81 9.94 0.16
C GLU A 80 7.45 9.23 0.22
N THR A 81 7.42 7.99 0.71
CA THR A 81 6.18 7.21 0.91
C THR A 81 5.25 7.87 1.94
N ILE A 82 5.79 8.28 3.09
CA ILE A 82 4.98 8.89 4.14
C ILE A 82 4.40 10.23 3.68
N ILE A 83 5.20 11.07 3.00
CA ILE A 83 4.70 12.35 2.45
C ILE A 83 3.61 12.09 1.40
N SER A 84 3.84 11.18 0.46
CA SER A 84 2.84 10.81 -0.56
C SER A 84 1.55 10.31 0.10
N PHE A 85 1.65 9.43 1.09
CA PHE A 85 0.52 8.88 1.84
C PHE A 85 -0.28 9.95 2.58
N LEU A 86 0.40 10.86 3.29
CA LEU A 86 -0.28 11.96 3.99
C LEU A 86 -1.01 12.88 3.02
N LEU A 87 -0.37 13.24 1.92
CA LEU A 87 -0.99 14.08 0.89
C LEU A 87 -2.19 13.38 0.25
N VAL A 88 -2.07 12.11 -0.12
CA VAL A 88 -3.20 11.32 -0.65
C VAL A 88 -4.35 11.28 0.35
N THR A 89 -4.07 11.00 1.61
CA THR A 89 -5.11 10.90 2.65
C THR A 89 -5.86 12.23 2.83
N ILE A 90 -5.12 13.34 2.93
CA ILE A 90 -5.72 14.67 3.12
C ILE A 90 -6.52 15.07 1.87
N ILE A 91 -5.92 14.97 0.69
CA ILE A 91 -6.55 15.42 -0.57
C ILE A 91 -7.76 14.56 -0.89
N SER A 92 -7.67 13.23 -0.74
CA SER A 92 -8.80 12.34 -1.03
C SER A 92 -9.98 12.57 -0.08
N LEU A 93 -9.72 12.80 1.21
CA LEU A 93 -10.76 13.12 2.18
C LEU A 93 -11.43 14.46 1.87
N LEU A 94 -10.66 15.48 1.52
CA LEU A 94 -11.18 16.79 1.11
C LEU A 94 -12.01 16.67 -0.18
N CYS A 95 -11.49 16.01 -1.22
CA CYS A 95 -12.21 15.82 -2.47
C CYS A 95 -13.50 15.01 -2.26
N ALA A 96 -13.46 13.89 -1.55
CA ALA A 96 -14.66 13.09 -1.26
C ALA A 96 -15.72 13.90 -0.50
N THR A 97 -15.29 14.74 0.46
CA THR A 97 -16.17 15.65 1.20
C THR A 97 -16.80 16.68 0.27
N LEU A 98 -16.03 17.32 -0.62
CA LEU A 98 -16.56 18.29 -1.59
C LEU A 98 -17.55 17.64 -2.56
N LEU A 99 -17.26 16.45 -3.06
CA LEU A 99 -18.15 15.70 -3.92
C LEU A 99 -19.47 15.33 -3.20
N TRP A 100 -19.40 14.95 -1.92
CA TRP A 100 -20.58 14.68 -1.11
C TRP A 100 -21.48 15.92 -0.91
N PHE A 101 -20.89 17.12 -0.79
CA PHE A 101 -21.65 18.36 -0.69
C PHE A 101 -22.40 18.74 -1.97
N SER A 102 -21.90 18.37 -3.13
CA SER A 102 -22.44 18.81 -4.43
C SER A 102 -22.69 17.62 -5.36
N LYS A 103 -23.96 17.21 -5.47
CA LYS A 103 -24.39 16.16 -6.39
C LYS A 103 -23.97 16.43 -7.83
N ARG A 104 -24.08 17.71 -8.28
CA ARG A 104 -23.63 18.11 -9.64
C ARG A 104 -22.13 17.93 -9.82
N ALA A 105 -21.32 18.30 -8.83
CA ALA A 105 -19.89 18.14 -8.89
C ALA A 105 -19.50 16.65 -8.95
N SER A 106 -20.18 15.79 -8.20
CA SER A 106 -19.92 14.34 -8.26
C SER A 106 -20.30 13.73 -9.60
N GLU A 107 -21.50 14.03 -10.12
CA GLU A 107 -21.98 13.53 -11.43
C GLU A 107 -21.05 13.94 -12.59
N ILE A 108 -20.46 15.14 -12.52
CA ILE A 108 -19.48 15.61 -13.51
C ILE A 108 -18.12 14.94 -13.32
N SER A 109 -17.63 14.82 -12.08
CA SER A 109 -16.25 14.38 -11.80
C SER A 109 -16.08 12.86 -11.81
N GLU A 110 -17.11 12.11 -11.47
CA GLU A 110 -17.04 10.64 -11.32
C GLU A 110 -16.53 9.92 -12.58
N PRO A 111 -17.01 10.21 -13.82
CA PRO A 111 -16.47 9.56 -15.00
C PRO A 111 -14.97 9.83 -15.21
N PHE A 112 -14.52 11.07 -14.93
CA PHE A 112 -13.11 11.42 -15.05
C PHE A 112 -12.26 10.71 -14.00
N LEU A 113 -12.73 10.63 -12.76
CA LEU A 113 -12.04 9.92 -11.68
C LEU A 113 -11.90 8.42 -12.01
N VAL A 114 -12.94 7.80 -12.57
CA VAL A 114 -12.92 6.39 -13.00
C VAL A 114 -11.89 6.19 -14.13
N VAL A 115 -11.88 7.05 -15.15
CA VAL A 115 -10.90 7.00 -16.23
C VAL A 115 -9.49 7.17 -15.71
N LEU A 116 -9.23 8.18 -14.87
CA LEU A 116 -7.91 8.44 -14.28
C LEU A 116 -7.45 7.30 -13.37
N ASN A 117 -8.38 6.67 -12.65
CA ASN A 117 -8.06 5.50 -11.85
C ASN A 117 -7.70 4.27 -12.69
N SER A 118 -8.23 4.16 -13.89
CA SER A 118 -8.01 3.03 -14.82
C SER A 118 -6.73 3.15 -15.64
N LEU A 119 -6.09 4.33 -15.66
CA LEU A 119 -4.84 4.52 -16.40
C LEU A 119 -3.71 3.63 -15.81
N PRO A 120 -2.86 3.05 -16.67
CA PRO A 120 -1.70 2.30 -16.22
C PRO A 120 -0.70 3.23 -15.52
N LYS A 121 -0.67 3.15 -14.19
CA LYS A 121 0.05 4.09 -13.32
C LYS A 121 1.56 4.07 -13.54
N SER A 122 2.11 2.93 -13.92
CA SER A 122 3.53 2.81 -14.32
C SER A 122 3.89 3.63 -15.56
N ALA A 123 2.92 3.86 -16.47
CA ALA A 123 3.13 4.69 -17.65
C ALA A 123 3.10 6.20 -17.34
N LEU A 124 2.51 6.59 -16.21
CA LEU A 124 2.49 8.01 -15.78
C LEU A 124 3.85 8.47 -15.24
N ALA A 125 4.65 7.59 -14.66
CA ALA A 125 5.91 7.98 -14.05
C ALA A 125 6.91 8.61 -15.04
N PRO A 126 7.17 8.05 -16.26
CA PRO A 126 8.03 8.71 -17.25
C PRO A 126 7.49 10.08 -17.67
N LEU A 127 6.17 10.21 -17.82
CA LEU A 127 5.53 11.49 -18.18
C LEU A 127 5.74 12.56 -17.10
N LEU A 128 5.58 12.18 -15.82
CA LEU A 128 5.83 13.07 -14.68
C LEU A 128 7.30 13.54 -14.63
N ILE A 129 8.25 12.64 -14.95
CA ILE A 129 9.68 12.98 -14.99
C ILE A 129 9.97 14.02 -16.10
N VAL A 130 9.35 13.87 -17.25
CA VAL A 130 9.51 14.83 -18.37
C VAL A 130 8.95 16.21 -17.98
N TRP A 131 7.83 16.26 -17.26
CA TRP A 131 7.18 17.51 -16.86
C TRP A 131 7.81 18.19 -15.65
N LEU A 132 8.15 17.43 -14.61
CA LEU A 132 8.58 17.94 -13.30
C LEU A 132 10.09 17.77 -13.07
N GLY A 133 10.78 17.07 -13.98
CA GLY A 133 12.19 16.73 -13.82
C GLY A 133 12.42 15.53 -12.90
N ALA A 134 13.65 15.05 -12.81
CA ALA A 134 14.07 13.96 -11.94
C ALA A 134 14.36 14.49 -10.52
N THR A 135 13.32 14.74 -9.74
CA THR A 135 13.39 15.35 -8.40
C THR A 135 12.63 14.50 -7.36
N PRO A 136 12.95 14.61 -6.06
CA PRO A 136 12.17 13.96 -5.00
C PRO A 136 10.68 14.31 -5.04
N THR A 137 10.34 15.55 -5.43
CA THR A 137 8.95 15.98 -5.61
C THR A 137 8.24 15.16 -6.68
N THR A 138 8.91 14.86 -7.78
CA THR A 138 8.36 14.02 -8.87
C THR A 138 8.07 12.61 -8.37
N ILE A 139 8.94 12.05 -7.53
CA ILE A 139 8.76 10.72 -6.94
C ILE A 139 7.57 10.72 -5.99
N ILE A 140 7.42 11.76 -5.15
CA ILE A 140 6.24 11.92 -4.28
C ILE A 140 4.96 12.01 -5.11
N VAL A 141 4.94 12.79 -6.19
CA VAL A 141 3.78 12.90 -7.09
C VAL A 141 3.48 11.58 -7.79
N ALA A 142 4.51 10.82 -8.19
CA ALA A 142 4.34 9.47 -8.72
C ALA A 142 3.70 8.53 -7.69
N GLY A 143 4.17 8.56 -6.45
CA GLY A 143 3.56 7.84 -5.33
C GLY A 143 2.09 8.18 -5.14
N MET A 144 1.77 9.48 -5.14
CA MET A 144 0.38 9.98 -5.04
C MET A 144 -0.50 9.51 -6.20
N SER A 145 0.00 9.55 -7.43
CA SER A 145 -0.77 9.23 -8.64
C SER A 145 -1.34 7.81 -8.64
N VAL A 146 -0.67 6.88 -7.96
CA VAL A 146 -1.10 5.48 -7.85
C VAL A 146 -2.32 5.32 -6.94
N ALA A 147 -2.45 6.12 -5.89
CA ALA A 147 -3.44 5.92 -4.83
C ALA A 147 -4.61 6.92 -4.88
N ILE A 148 -4.38 8.15 -5.35
CA ILE A 148 -5.28 9.26 -5.11
C ILE A 148 -6.68 9.08 -5.72
N PHE A 149 -6.79 8.64 -6.97
CA PHE A 149 -8.07 8.54 -7.66
C PHE A 149 -8.95 7.43 -7.07
N GLY A 150 -8.35 6.26 -6.81
CA GLY A 150 -9.03 5.16 -6.14
C GLY A 150 -9.47 5.51 -4.72
N SER A 151 -8.63 6.25 -3.99
CA SER A 151 -8.94 6.73 -2.65
C SER A 151 -10.13 7.69 -2.63
N ILE A 152 -10.17 8.66 -3.56
CA ILE A 152 -11.30 9.60 -3.68
C ILE A 152 -12.59 8.85 -3.98
N LEU A 153 -12.59 7.94 -4.96
CA LEU A 153 -13.76 7.16 -5.32
C LEU A 153 -14.26 6.29 -4.16
N ASN A 154 -13.35 5.61 -3.47
CA ASN A 154 -13.73 4.74 -2.35
C ASN A 154 -14.35 5.53 -1.19
N LEU A 155 -13.72 6.64 -0.80
CA LEU A 155 -14.25 7.50 0.26
C LEU A 155 -15.57 8.16 -0.14
N TYR A 156 -15.70 8.63 -1.37
CA TYR A 156 -16.96 9.20 -1.88
C TYR A 156 -18.08 8.16 -1.86
N THR A 157 -17.82 6.95 -2.36
CA THR A 157 -18.80 5.86 -2.34
C THR A 157 -19.22 5.49 -0.92
N CYS A 158 -18.27 5.46 0.02
CA CYS A 158 -18.56 5.25 1.44
C CYS A 158 -19.49 6.35 2.00
N PHE A 159 -19.22 7.61 1.71
CA PHE A 159 -20.04 8.74 2.17
C PHE A 159 -21.44 8.72 1.58
N MET A 160 -21.60 8.29 0.33
CA MET A 160 -22.91 8.12 -0.31
C MET A 160 -23.68 6.91 0.20
N GLY A 161 -23.00 5.89 0.73
CA GLY A 161 -23.62 4.69 1.30
C GLY A 161 -24.15 4.86 2.72
N ILE A 162 -24.08 6.05 3.32
CA ILE A 162 -24.64 6.31 4.65
C ILE A 162 -26.17 6.27 4.61
N ASP A 163 -26.75 5.65 5.62
CA ASP A 163 -28.19 5.49 5.76
C ASP A 163 -28.92 6.86 5.71
N GLU A 164 -29.82 6.97 4.73
CA GLU A 164 -30.63 8.18 4.54
C GLU A 164 -31.48 8.54 5.77
N ASP A 165 -31.90 7.57 6.56
CA ASP A 165 -32.76 7.84 7.72
C ASP A 165 -31.95 8.52 8.83
N MET A 166 -30.66 8.21 8.97
CA MET A 166 -29.74 8.96 9.84
C MET A 166 -29.59 10.42 9.38
N LEU A 167 -29.51 10.65 8.06
CA LEU A 167 -29.41 12.01 7.52
C LEU A 167 -30.73 12.78 7.72
N LYS A 168 -31.88 12.15 7.48
CA LYS A 168 -33.23 12.73 7.71
C LYS A 168 -33.40 13.13 9.18
N LEU A 169 -32.92 12.28 10.12
CA LEU A 169 -33.00 12.59 11.55
C LEU A 169 -32.27 13.92 11.88
N ILE A 170 -31.07 14.14 11.34
CA ILE A 170 -30.34 15.39 11.55
C ILE A 170 -31.12 16.59 11.01
N TYR A 171 -31.73 16.47 9.81
CA TYR A 171 -32.51 17.54 9.21
C TYR A 171 -33.81 17.82 9.98
N THR A 172 -34.50 16.83 10.51
CA THR A 172 -35.71 17.00 11.34
C THR A 172 -35.42 17.66 12.68
N LEU A 173 -34.21 17.50 13.21
CA LEU A 173 -33.71 18.19 14.40
C LEU A 173 -33.18 19.61 14.11
N GLY A 174 -33.40 20.16 12.88
CA GLY A 174 -33.00 21.50 12.48
C GLY A 174 -31.51 21.60 12.06
N GLY A 175 -30.81 20.46 11.87
CA GLY A 175 -29.45 20.44 11.37
C GLY A 175 -29.34 20.76 9.89
N ASN A 176 -28.17 21.20 9.46
CA ASN A 176 -27.85 21.48 8.05
C ASN A 176 -26.87 20.42 7.50
N LYS A 177 -26.49 20.55 6.21
CA LYS A 177 -25.55 19.62 5.56
C LYS A 177 -24.20 19.51 6.30
N PHE A 178 -23.70 20.59 6.89
CA PHE A 178 -22.46 20.56 7.64
C PHE A 178 -22.61 19.74 8.95
N HIS A 179 -23.76 19.87 9.64
CA HIS A 179 -24.06 19.05 10.80
C HIS A 179 -24.19 17.57 10.42
N ALA A 180 -24.85 17.25 9.29
CA ALA A 180 -24.94 15.91 8.78
C ALA A 180 -23.55 15.30 8.49
N LEU A 181 -22.66 16.07 7.83
CA LEU A 181 -21.29 15.64 7.56
C LEU A 181 -20.52 15.33 8.85
N THR A 182 -20.48 16.29 9.79
CA THR A 182 -19.59 16.21 10.97
C THR A 182 -20.12 15.29 12.05
N LYS A 183 -21.44 15.09 12.15
CA LYS A 183 -22.06 14.29 13.22
C LYS A 183 -22.46 12.88 12.77
N VAL A 184 -22.66 12.66 11.47
CA VAL A 184 -23.10 11.36 10.94
C VAL A 184 -22.10 10.82 9.93
N VAL A 185 -21.85 11.52 8.81
CA VAL A 185 -21.09 10.96 7.69
C VAL A 185 -19.65 10.64 8.08
N ILE A 186 -18.88 11.61 8.58
CA ILE A 186 -17.49 11.37 8.97
C ILE A 186 -17.38 10.33 10.09
N PRO A 187 -18.11 10.43 11.22
CA PRO A 187 -17.99 9.44 12.29
C PRO A 187 -18.37 8.03 11.87
N SER A 188 -19.42 7.86 11.07
CA SER A 188 -19.84 6.55 10.57
C SER A 188 -18.85 5.96 9.56
N SER A 189 -18.10 6.81 8.86
CA SER A 189 -17.10 6.40 7.85
C SER A 189 -15.72 6.14 8.42
N ILE A 190 -15.45 6.38 9.70
CA ILE A 190 -14.11 6.18 10.31
C ILE A 190 -13.52 4.79 10.03
N PRO A 191 -14.25 3.68 10.18
CA PRO A 191 -13.70 2.36 9.89
C PRO A 191 -13.21 2.22 8.43
N GLU A 192 -13.97 2.77 7.49
CA GLU A 192 -13.64 2.73 6.07
C GLU A 192 -12.48 3.69 5.73
N ILE A 193 -12.44 4.86 6.34
CA ILE A 193 -11.30 5.80 6.21
C ILE A 193 -10.02 5.09 6.65
N ILE A 194 -10.02 4.41 7.80
CA ILE A 194 -8.86 3.66 8.30
C ILE A 194 -8.50 2.50 7.36
N SER A 195 -9.50 1.79 6.82
CA SER A 195 -9.30 0.72 5.85
C SER A 195 -8.64 1.24 4.57
N ASN A 196 -9.14 2.35 4.04
CA ASN A 196 -8.59 3.04 2.87
C ASN A 196 -7.15 3.52 3.10
N MET A 197 -6.84 4.06 4.29
CA MET A 197 -5.47 4.45 4.66
C MET A 197 -4.50 3.26 4.64
N LYS A 198 -4.90 2.09 5.14
CA LYS A 198 -4.08 0.86 5.11
C LYS A 198 -3.75 0.42 3.68
N VAL A 199 -4.67 0.55 2.76
CA VAL A 199 -4.44 0.25 1.34
C VAL A 199 -3.54 1.31 0.70
N ASN A 200 -3.80 2.57 0.98
CA ASN A 200 -3.09 3.70 0.36
C ASN A 200 -1.60 3.73 0.71
N ILE A 201 -1.20 3.35 1.93
CA ILE A 201 0.23 3.34 2.28
C ILE A 201 1.00 2.34 1.41
N GLY A 202 0.41 1.17 1.13
CA GLY A 202 1.00 0.19 0.22
C GLY A 202 1.04 0.68 -1.23
N LEU A 203 -0.03 1.31 -1.71
CA LEU A 203 -0.09 1.88 -3.07
C LEU A 203 0.91 3.03 -3.25
N CYS A 204 1.05 3.91 -2.26
CA CYS A 204 2.04 4.99 -2.29
C CYS A 204 3.46 4.43 -2.32
N LEU A 205 3.77 3.40 -1.52
CA LEU A 205 5.07 2.74 -1.55
C LEU A 205 5.38 2.18 -2.94
N VAL A 206 4.44 1.48 -3.56
CA VAL A 206 4.60 0.96 -4.94
C VAL A 206 4.86 2.10 -5.92
N GLY A 207 4.11 3.19 -5.85
CA GLY A 207 4.28 4.34 -6.74
C GLY A 207 5.61 5.07 -6.53
N VAL A 208 6.06 5.21 -5.28
CA VAL A 208 7.37 5.78 -4.93
C VAL A 208 8.49 4.91 -5.47
N VAL A 209 8.47 3.60 -5.23
CA VAL A 209 9.49 2.67 -5.77
C VAL A 209 9.57 2.71 -7.30
N ILE A 210 8.42 2.81 -7.99
CA ILE A 210 8.40 3.00 -9.46
C ILE A 210 9.03 4.34 -9.86
N GLY A 211 8.73 5.42 -9.13
CA GLY A 211 9.33 6.73 -9.36
C GLY A 211 10.85 6.74 -9.13
N GLU A 212 11.29 6.14 -8.02
CA GLU A 212 12.72 5.99 -7.71
C GLU A 212 13.46 5.16 -8.76
N PHE A 213 12.85 4.08 -9.23
CA PHE A 213 13.40 3.21 -10.26
C PHE A 213 13.73 3.97 -11.55
N LEU A 214 12.96 4.99 -11.88
CA LEU A 214 13.08 5.73 -13.14
C LEU A 214 13.87 7.03 -13.02
N ALA A 215 13.88 7.68 -11.85
CA ALA A 215 14.33 9.07 -11.73
C ALA A 215 15.25 9.35 -10.55
N ALA A 216 15.38 8.43 -9.58
CA ALA A 216 16.14 8.70 -8.36
C ALA A 216 17.64 8.44 -8.51
N ARG A 217 18.39 9.03 -7.58
CA ARG A 217 19.82 8.71 -7.32
C ARG A 217 20.01 8.01 -5.98
N ASN A 218 18.95 7.87 -5.21
CA ASN A 218 18.91 7.20 -3.92
C ASN A 218 17.51 6.61 -3.73
N GLY A 219 17.35 5.69 -2.78
CA GLY A 219 16.11 4.98 -2.51
C GLY A 219 16.20 3.50 -2.87
N LEU A 220 15.21 2.72 -2.44
CA LEU A 220 15.18 1.27 -2.69
C LEU A 220 14.96 0.97 -4.18
N GLY A 221 14.10 1.75 -4.86
CA GLY A 221 13.87 1.61 -6.30
C GLY A 221 15.14 1.91 -7.11
N TYR A 222 15.91 2.92 -6.72
CA TYR A 222 17.22 3.19 -7.31
C TYR A 222 18.19 2.00 -7.10
N LEU A 223 18.24 1.42 -5.91
CA LEU A 223 19.10 0.26 -5.66
C LEU A 223 18.78 -0.92 -6.58
N ILE A 224 17.50 -1.16 -6.89
CA ILE A 224 17.09 -2.22 -7.79
C ILE A 224 17.67 -1.99 -9.19
N ILE A 225 17.50 -0.78 -9.76
CA ILE A 225 18.02 -0.49 -11.11
C ILE A 225 19.55 -0.45 -11.14
N TYR A 226 20.17 0.18 -10.12
CA TYR A 226 21.61 0.25 -10.02
C TYR A 226 22.24 -1.15 -9.96
N SER A 227 21.71 -2.03 -9.12
CA SER A 227 22.20 -3.41 -9.01
C SER A 227 22.04 -4.18 -10.32
N SER A 228 20.95 -3.95 -11.06
CA SER A 228 20.74 -4.62 -12.36
C SER A 228 21.69 -4.14 -13.45
N GLN A 229 22.26 -2.95 -13.33
CA GLN A 229 23.18 -2.36 -14.31
C GLN A 229 24.67 -2.56 -13.98
N VAL A 230 25.02 -2.67 -12.70
CA VAL A 230 26.43 -2.77 -12.26
C VAL A 230 26.92 -4.23 -12.24
N PHE A 231 26.03 -5.21 -12.25
CA PHE A 231 26.37 -6.63 -12.37
C PHE A 231 26.55 -7.11 -13.83
N THR A 232 26.93 -6.19 -14.73
CA THR A 232 27.41 -6.53 -16.09
C THR A 232 28.89 -6.84 -16.08
#